data_7a0c1b2c1414f5556792a2e7620358bd
#
_entry.id   7a0c1b2c1414f5556792a2e7620358bd
#
_cell.length_a   1.000
_cell.length_b   1.000
_cell.length_c   1.000
_cell.angle_alpha   90.00
_cell.angle_beta   90.00
_cell.angle_gamma   90.00
#
_symmetry.space_group_name_H-M   'P 1'
#
loop_
_entity.id
_entity.type
_entity.pdbx_description
1 polymer ?
#
loop_
_entity_poly.entity_id
_entity_poly.type
_entity_poly.pdbx_seq_one_letter_code
_entity_poly.pdbx_strand_id
1 'polypeptide(L)'
;MSVQPAQEGDTASFIHAARREQLVRCAIELIAEVGPAKASTVRIAERAGVSRGVLTYHFRDRAELIEQVVRSVYDLGLEFLGPRMAAAASPREALLTFIGGSVELYAAHPTEMAALSNIYSDKDGVPRAGHHRHTREMAELAAGLRAGQEQGQFRAFDVDVMCATVRGALDAALAHIAGGGSVEPYASELQTLFDIATTAPRGD
;
A
#
# COMPACT_ATOMS: atom_id res chain seq x y z
N MET A 1 44.98 1.83 -26.10
CA MET A 1 43.81 2.47 -25.45
C MET A 1 42.69 1.43 -25.51
N SER A 2 42.47 0.74 -24.40
CA SER A 2 41.45 -0.32 -24.32
C SER A 2 40.16 0.30 -23.82
N VAL A 3 39.10 0.19 -24.63
CA VAL A 3 37.75 0.61 -24.27
C VAL A 3 37.14 -0.47 -23.36
N GLN A 4 36.68 -0.08 -22.19
CA GLN A 4 36.12 -0.93 -21.13
C GLN A 4 34.78 -1.57 -21.51
N PRO A 5 34.52 -2.84 -21.13
CA PRO A 5 33.24 -3.51 -21.34
C PRO A 5 32.30 -3.27 -20.14
N ALA A 6 32.03 -2.00 -19.73
CA ALA A 6 31.21 -1.68 -18.60
C ALA A 6 29.72 -1.38 -18.94
N GLN A 7 29.33 -1.31 -20.20
CA GLN A 7 27.98 -0.89 -20.63
C GLN A 7 27.01 -2.03 -20.94
N GLU A 8 27.46 -3.23 -21.25
CA GLU A 8 26.56 -4.34 -21.61
C GLU A 8 25.86 -4.97 -20.41
N GLY A 9 26.54 -5.08 -19.27
CA GLY A 9 25.94 -5.63 -18.03
C GLY A 9 24.84 -4.74 -17.44
N ASP A 10 24.98 -3.44 -17.55
CA ASP A 10 24.06 -2.45 -17.03
C ASP A 10 22.76 -2.41 -17.87
N THR A 11 22.90 -2.49 -19.19
CA THR A 11 21.76 -2.54 -20.12
C THR A 11 20.93 -3.83 -19.95
N ALA A 12 21.58 -4.99 -19.78
CA ALA A 12 20.90 -6.26 -19.55
C ALA A 12 20.14 -6.26 -18.21
N SER A 13 20.73 -5.71 -17.16
CA SER A 13 20.10 -5.55 -15.84
C SER A 13 18.87 -4.62 -15.92
N PHE A 14 18.97 -3.50 -16.62
CA PHE A 14 17.87 -2.56 -16.84
C PHE A 14 16.70 -3.19 -17.60
N ILE A 15 16.98 -3.93 -18.69
CA ILE A 15 15.95 -4.62 -19.47
C ILE A 15 15.26 -5.68 -18.61
N HIS A 16 16.01 -6.40 -17.77
CA HIS A 16 15.46 -7.41 -16.86
C HIS A 16 14.53 -6.76 -15.81
N ALA A 17 14.96 -5.66 -15.20
CA ALA A 17 14.14 -4.91 -14.22
C ALA A 17 12.86 -4.36 -14.86
N ALA A 18 12.95 -3.69 -16.00
CA ALA A 18 11.80 -3.14 -16.71
C ALA A 18 10.79 -4.22 -17.13
N ARG A 19 11.26 -5.42 -17.52
CA ARG A 19 10.38 -6.54 -17.83
C ARG A 19 9.69 -7.08 -16.60
N ARG A 20 10.39 -7.17 -15.46
CA ARG A 20 9.81 -7.60 -14.19
C ARG A 20 8.71 -6.64 -13.73
N GLU A 21 8.94 -5.34 -13.83
CA GLU A 21 7.94 -4.29 -13.53
C GLU A 21 6.71 -4.37 -14.45
N GLN A 22 6.91 -4.60 -15.76
CA GLN A 22 5.81 -4.79 -16.70
C GLN A 22 4.93 -5.98 -16.30
N LEU A 23 5.51 -7.10 -15.91
CA LEU A 23 4.78 -8.29 -15.48
C LEU A 23 3.99 -8.02 -14.20
N VAL A 24 4.56 -7.28 -13.25
CA VAL A 24 3.87 -6.87 -12.01
C VAL A 24 2.69 -5.96 -12.32
N ARG A 25 2.84 -4.96 -13.21
CA ARG A 25 1.72 -4.10 -13.62
C ARG A 25 0.58 -4.90 -14.24
N CYS A 26 0.89 -5.79 -15.20
CA CYS A 26 -0.12 -6.64 -15.81
C CYS A 26 -0.81 -7.57 -14.81
N ALA A 27 -0.09 -8.01 -13.76
CA ALA A 27 -0.66 -8.80 -12.68
C ALA A 27 -1.60 -7.94 -11.80
N ILE A 28 -1.22 -6.72 -11.45
CA ILE A 28 -2.06 -5.77 -10.71
C ILE A 28 -3.38 -5.53 -11.45
N GLU A 29 -3.31 -5.14 -12.73
CA GLU A 29 -4.49 -4.89 -13.56
C GLU A 29 -5.41 -6.11 -13.63
N LEU A 30 -4.85 -7.29 -13.91
CA LEU A 30 -5.65 -8.51 -14.03
C LEU A 30 -6.27 -8.94 -12.69
N ILE A 31 -5.52 -8.82 -11.58
CA ILE A 31 -6.04 -9.12 -10.24
C ILE A 31 -7.15 -8.14 -9.86
N ALA A 32 -7.01 -6.85 -10.18
CA ALA A 32 -8.06 -5.85 -9.96
C ALA A 32 -9.35 -6.20 -10.71
N GLU A 33 -9.24 -6.65 -11.97
CA GLU A 33 -10.39 -6.95 -12.83
C GLU A 33 -11.12 -8.24 -12.46
N VAL A 34 -10.38 -9.34 -12.20
CA VAL A 34 -10.99 -10.68 -12.12
C VAL A 34 -10.72 -11.41 -10.79
N GLY A 35 -10.01 -10.77 -9.89
CA GLY A 35 -9.56 -11.34 -8.61
C GLY A 35 -8.36 -12.26 -8.74
N PRO A 36 -7.66 -12.54 -7.62
CA PRO A 36 -6.43 -13.31 -7.65
C PRO A 36 -6.64 -14.75 -8.12
N ALA A 37 -7.74 -15.41 -7.75
CA ALA A 37 -8.00 -16.80 -8.14
C ALA A 37 -8.05 -16.99 -9.67
N LYS A 38 -8.58 -16.02 -10.43
CA LYS A 38 -8.69 -16.06 -11.89
C LYS A 38 -7.50 -15.43 -12.61
N ALA A 39 -6.63 -14.70 -11.93
CA ALA A 39 -5.41 -14.11 -12.49
C ALA A 39 -4.28 -15.16 -12.53
N SER A 40 -4.37 -16.11 -13.47
CA SER A 40 -3.35 -17.15 -13.65
C SER A 40 -2.09 -16.58 -14.31
N THR A 41 -0.94 -17.24 -14.08
CA THR A 41 0.33 -16.88 -14.72
C THR A 41 0.27 -16.89 -16.25
N VAL A 42 -0.56 -17.75 -16.84
CA VAL A 42 -0.80 -17.79 -18.29
C VAL A 42 -1.48 -16.50 -18.75
N ARG A 43 -2.58 -16.11 -18.12
CA ARG A 43 -3.32 -14.89 -18.46
C ARG A 43 -2.49 -13.63 -18.24
N ILE A 44 -1.65 -13.61 -17.19
CA ILE A 44 -0.74 -12.48 -16.93
C ILE A 44 0.32 -12.38 -18.04
N ALA A 45 0.92 -13.51 -18.45
CA ALA A 45 1.89 -13.54 -19.55
C ALA A 45 1.25 -13.10 -20.89
N GLU A 46 0.03 -13.56 -21.19
CA GLU A 46 -0.76 -13.15 -22.36
C GLU A 46 -1.01 -11.64 -22.35
N ARG A 47 -1.46 -11.07 -21.21
CA ARG A 47 -1.66 -9.61 -21.06
C ARG A 47 -0.37 -8.82 -21.25
N ALA A 48 0.75 -9.34 -20.77
CA ALA A 48 2.06 -8.72 -20.92
C ALA A 48 2.68 -8.89 -22.32
N GLY A 49 2.02 -9.65 -23.22
CA GLY A 49 2.53 -9.93 -24.56
C GLY A 49 3.80 -10.79 -24.57
N VAL A 50 3.96 -11.68 -23.59
CA VAL A 50 5.13 -12.55 -23.46
C VAL A 50 4.75 -14.03 -23.34
N SER A 51 5.71 -14.91 -23.58
CA SER A 51 5.50 -16.34 -23.33
C SER A 51 5.46 -16.65 -21.83
N ARG A 52 4.79 -17.76 -21.46
CA ARG A 52 4.83 -18.28 -20.08
C ARG A 52 6.27 -18.52 -19.61
N GLY A 53 7.16 -18.94 -20.49
CA GLY A 53 8.58 -19.15 -20.18
C GLY A 53 9.28 -17.88 -19.72
N VAL A 54 8.96 -16.72 -20.32
CA VAL A 54 9.47 -15.42 -19.87
C VAL A 54 8.99 -15.09 -18.47
N LEU A 55 7.71 -15.30 -18.16
CA LEU A 55 7.19 -15.06 -16.82
C LEU A 55 7.87 -15.97 -15.79
N THR A 56 8.02 -17.27 -16.07
CA THR A 56 8.67 -18.21 -15.14
C THR A 56 10.17 -17.98 -14.99
N TYR A 57 10.82 -17.30 -15.93
CA TYR A 57 12.19 -16.83 -15.79
C TYR A 57 12.29 -15.70 -14.74
N HIS A 58 11.30 -14.80 -14.68
CA HIS A 58 11.28 -13.68 -13.74
C HIS A 58 10.71 -14.00 -12.37
N PHE A 59 9.80 -14.97 -12.29
CA PHE A 59 9.12 -15.36 -11.06
C PHE A 59 9.09 -16.87 -10.93
N ARG A 60 9.67 -17.39 -9.85
CA ARG A 60 9.76 -18.82 -9.57
C ARG A 60 8.38 -19.50 -9.56
N ASP A 61 7.40 -18.83 -8.96
CA ASP A 61 6.03 -19.30 -8.84
C ASP A 61 5.03 -18.14 -8.76
N ARG A 62 3.75 -18.48 -8.71
CA ARG A 62 2.67 -17.51 -8.60
C ARG A 62 2.69 -16.75 -7.27
N ALA A 63 3.12 -17.40 -6.20
CA ALA A 63 3.19 -16.78 -4.88
C ALA A 63 4.21 -15.64 -4.86
N GLU A 64 5.39 -15.84 -5.45
CA GLU A 64 6.41 -14.80 -5.59
C GLU A 64 5.88 -13.60 -6.40
N LEU A 65 5.14 -13.85 -7.49
CA LEU A 65 4.54 -12.77 -8.27
C LEU A 65 3.52 -11.97 -7.44
N ILE A 66 2.65 -12.64 -6.69
CA ILE A 66 1.68 -11.95 -5.83
C ILE A 66 2.38 -11.20 -4.69
N GLU A 67 3.42 -11.76 -4.09
CA GLU A 67 4.26 -11.04 -3.13
C GLU A 67 4.85 -9.76 -3.71
N GLN A 68 5.31 -9.81 -4.97
CA GLN A 68 5.84 -8.64 -5.65
C GLN A 68 4.74 -7.62 -5.97
N VAL A 69 3.52 -8.06 -6.33
CA VAL A 69 2.35 -7.18 -6.48
C VAL A 69 2.07 -6.45 -5.16
N VAL A 70 1.94 -7.17 -4.06
CA VAL A 70 1.71 -6.58 -2.74
C VAL A 70 2.83 -5.59 -2.40
N ARG A 71 4.09 -5.97 -2.60
CA ARG A 71 5.24 -5.09 -2.38
C ARG A 71 5.13 -3.80 -3.18
N SER A 72 4.86 -3.89 -4.47
CA SER A 72 4.75 -2.74 -5.37
C SER A 72 3.67 -1.75 -4.91
N VAL A 73 2.52 -2.26 -4.45
CA VAL A 73 1.43 -1.39 -3.97
C VAL A 73 1.78 -0.71 -2.65
N TYR A 74 2.45 -1.40 -1.73
CA TYR A 74 2.93 -0.75 -0.50
C TYR A 74 4.07 0.25 -0.75
N ASP A 75 4.97 -0.04 -1.69
CA ASP A 75 6.05 0.90 -2.08
C ASP A 75 5.44 2.17 -2.71
N LEU A 76 4.41 2.04 -3.56
CA LEU A 76 3.62 3.16 -4.06
C LEU A 76 3.00 4.00 -2.92
N GLY A 77 2.42 3.35 -1.91
CA GLY A 77 1.89 4.04 -0.73
C GLY A 77 2.97 4.81 0.04
N LEU A 78 4.15 4.23 0.19
CA LEU A 78 5.30 4.89 0.83
C LEU A 78 5.81 6.08 0.01
N GLU A 79 5.87 5.96 -1.31
CA GLU A 79 6.25 7.08 -2.19
C GLU A 79 5.23 8.22 -2.13
N PHE A 80 3.95 7.90 -2.06
CA PHE A 80 2.88 8.89 -2.01
C PHE A 80 2.78 9.60 -0.65
N LEU A 81 2.86 8.85 0.45
CA LEU A 81 2.67 9.37 1.82
C LEU A 81 3.98 9.77 2.51
N GLY A 82 5.08 9.09 2.20
CA GLY A 82 6.34 9.23 2.91
C GLY A 82 6.85 10.66 3.04
N PRO A 83 6.93 11.46 1.94
CA PRO A 83 7.37 12.84 2.02
C PRO A 83 6.47 13.72 2.90
N ARG A 84 5.15 13.51 2.85
CA ARG A 84 4.17 14.24 3.67
C ARG A 84 4.28 13.86 5.15
N MET A 85 4.45 12.57 5.43
CA MET A 85 4.65 12.07 6.78
C MET A 85 5.95 12.58 7.40
N ALA A 86 7.03 12.61 6.61
CA ALA A 86 8.34 13.12 7.06
C ALA A 86 8.34 14.64 7.31
N ALA A 87 7.44 15.39 6.64
CA ALA A 87 7.28 16.82 6.83
C ALA A 87 6.38 17.19 8.02
N ALA A 88 5.64 16.23 8.60
CA ALA A 88 4.75 16.48 9.73
C ALA A 88 5.54 16.97 10.96
N ALA A 89 5.12 18.10 11.50
CA ALA A 89 5.82 18.75 12.63
C ALA A 89 5.49 18.08 13.99
N SER A 90 4.51 17.17 14.01
CA SER A 90 4.05 16.54 15.25
C SER A 90 3.40 15.17 15.00
N PRO A 91 3.36 14.28 16.01
CA PRO A 91 2.59 13.03 15.94
C PRO A 91 1.12 13.20 15.54
N ARG A 92 0.49 14.29 16.02
CA ARG A 92 -0.90 14.62 15.65
C ARG A 92 -1.01 14.95 14.16
N GLU A 93 -0.14 15.79 13.64
CA GLU A 93 -0.12 16.13 12.21
C GLU A 93 0.18 14.91 11.34
N ALA A 94 1.12 14.05 11.78
CA ALA A 94 1.43 12.80 11.09
C ALA A 94 0.21 11.87 11.01
N LEU A 95 -0.55 11.69 12.10
CA LEU A 95 -1.76 10.88 12.12
C LEU A 95 -2.81 11.41 11.13
N LEU A 96 -3.09 12.71 11.16
CA LEU A 96 -4.09 13.32 10.28
C LEU A 96 -3.63 13.28 8.81
N THR A 97 -2.36 13.49 8.55
CA THR A 97 -1.74 13.34 7.22
C THR A 97 -1.86 11.89 6.72
N PHE A 98 -1.60 10.91 7.58
CA PHE A 98 -1.76 9.50 7.24
C PHE A 98 -3.20 9.17 6.86
N ILE A 99 -4.17 9.61 7.67
CA ILE A 99 -5.60 9.33 7.44
C ILE A 99 -6.08 9.99 6.13
N GLY A 100 -5.92 11.29 5.99
CA GLY A 100 -6.39 12.03 4.81
C GLY A 100 -5.65 11.60 3.55
N GLY A 101 -4.33 11.47 3.63
CA GLY A 101 -3.49 11.05 2.52
C GLY A 101 -3.76 9.61 2.07
N SER A 102 -4.19 8.71 2.96
CA SER A 102 -4.62 7.37 2.57
C SER A 102 -5.89 7.40 1.71
N VAL A 103 -6.87 8.24 2.05
CA VAL A 103 -8.10 8.39 1.24
C VAL A 103 -7.77 8.97 -0.14
N GLU A 104 -6.86 9.95 -0.20
CA GLU A 104 -6.37 10.52 -1.46
C GLU A 104 -5.63 9.47 -2.30
N LEU A 105 -4.77 8.65 -1.68
CA LEU A 105 -4.06 7.54 -2.33
C LEU A 105 -5.04 6.55 -2.97
N TYR A 106 -6.13 6.20 -2.28
CA TYR A 106 -7.12 5.26 -2.78
C TYR A 106 -7.82 5.78 -4.04
N ALA A 107 -8.06 7.08 -4.11
CA ALA A 107 -8.66 7.70 -5.29
C ALA A 107 -7.65 7.89 -6.44
N ALA A 108 -6.39 8.18 -6.12
CA ALA A 108 -5.34 8.37 -7.12
C ALA A 108 -4.92 7.04 -7.79
N HIS A 109 -5.04 5.91 -7.07
CA HIS A 109 -4.54 4.60 -7.49
C HIS A 109 -5.60 3.49 -7.34
N PRO A 110 -6.78 3.62 -7.98
CA PRO A 110 -7.90 2.71 -7.74
C PRO A 110 -7.62 1.27 -8.19
N THR A 111 -6.83 1.07 -9.24
CA THR A 111 -6.47 -0.25 -9.75
C THR A 111 -5.58 -1.02 -8.78
N GLU A 112 -4.56 -0.36 -8.24
CA GLU A 112 -3.64 -0.91 -7.26
C GLU A 112 -4.36 -1.26 -5.97
N MET A 113 -5.25 -0.37 -5.51
CA MET A 113 -6.06 -0.58 -4.32
C MET A 113 -7.06 -1.72 -4.50
N ALA A 114 -7.70 -1.82 -5.66
CA ALA A 114 -8.60 -2.94 -5.98
C ALA A 114 -7.85 -4.28 -6.01
N ALA A 115 -6.65 -4.31 -6.59
CA ALA A 115 -5.81 -5.51 -6.61
C ALA A 115 -5.44 -5.94 -5.18
N LEU A 116 -5.00 -5.00 -4.34
CA LEU A 116 -4.62 -5.25 -2.96
C LEU A 116 -5.82 -5.76 -2.14
N SER A 117 -6.98 -5.10 -2.24
CA SER A 117 -8.23 -5.49 -1.60
C SER A 117 -8.66 -6.91 -2.00
N ASN A 118 -8.60 -7.23 -3.31
CA ASN A 118 -8.93 -8.56 -3.83
C ASN A 118 -7.99 -9.64 -3.28
N ILE A 119 -6.68 -9.34 -3.17
CA ILE A 119 -5.69 -10.27 -2.60
C ILE A 119 -6.01 -10.56 -1.12
N TYR A 120 -6.30 -9.52 -0.32
CA TYR A 120 -6.59 -9.70 1.11
C TYR A 120 -7.96 -10.32 1.40
N SER A 121 -8.92 -10.17 0.48
CA SER A 121 -10.24 -10.80 0.58
C SER A 121 -10.23 -12.29 0.21
N ASP A 122 -9.19 -12.77 -0.49
CA ASP A 122 -9.01 -14.17 -0.85
C ASP A 122 -8.41 -14.94 0.34
N LYS A 123 -9.27 -15.62 1.08
CA LYS A 123 -8.91 -16.36 2.33
C LYS A 123 -7.84 -17.42 2.12
N ASP A 124 -7.72 -17.97 0.91
CA ASP A 124 -6.80 -19.05 0.57
C ASP A 124 -5.49 -18.53 -0.06
N GLY A 125 -5.41 -17.25 -0.38
CA GLY A 125 -4.40 -16.72 -1.29
C GLY A 125 -3.45 -15.66 -0.75
N VAL A 126 -3.58 -15.22 0.52
CA VAL A 126 -2.73 -14.13 1.03
C VAL A 126 -1.29 -14.62 1.26
N PRO A 127 -0.30 -14.13 0.51
CA PRO A 127 1.10 -14.46 0.74
C PRO A 127 1.54 -13.99 2.14
N ARG A 128 2.42 -14.77 2.80
CA ARG A 128 3.00 -14.41 4.10
C ARG A 128 3.67 -13.04 4.10
N ALA A 129 4.24 -12.60 2.99
CA ALA A 129 4.86 -11.28 2.84
C ALA A 129 3.86 -10.13 2.96
N GLY A 130 2.62 -10.30 2.50
CA GLY A 130 1.55 -9.32 2.68
C GLY A 130 1.22 -9.08 4.16
N HIS A 131 1.18 -10.14 4.95
CA HIS A 131 1.00 -10.04 6.39
C HIS A 131 2.13 -9.26 7.08
N HIS A 132 3.39 -9.48 6.69
CA HIS A 132 4.53 -8.76 7.29
C HIS A 132 4.51 -7.26 6.99
N ARG A 133 4.12 -6.86 5.78
CA ARG A 133 4.02 -5.44 5.43
C ARG A 133 2.86 -4.75 6.16
N HIS A 134 1.71 -5.38 6.20
CA HIS A 134 0.59 -4.88 7.00
C HIS A 134 0.94 -4.78 8.49
N THR A 135 1.60 -5.79 9.04
CA THR A 135 2.08 -5.78 10.45
C THR A 135 3.07 -4.64 10.69
N ARG A 136 3.95 -4.35 9.73
CA ARG A 136 4.90 -3.25 9.85
C ARG A 136 4.21 -1.88 9.83
N GLU A 137 3.29 -1.67 8.89
CA GLU A 137 2.49 -0.43 8.82
C GLU A 137 1.74 -0.18 10.13
N MET A 138 1.11 -1.22 10.69
CA MET A 138 0.44 -1.12 11.99
C MET A 138 1.40 -0.84 13.15
N ALA A 139 2.59 -1.39 13.13
CA ALA A 139 3.62 -1.12 14.13
C ALA A 139 4.13 0.33 14.07
N GLU A 140 4.29 0.88 12.87
CA GLU A 140 4.67 2.28 12.65
C GLU A 140 3.57 3.24 13.12
N LEU A 141 2.30 2.95 12.81
CA LEU A 141 1.16 3.70 13.34
C LEU A 141 1.11 3.65 14.87
N ALA A 142 1.26 2.47 15.46
CA ALA A 142 1.27 2.30 16.91
C ALA A 142 2.40 3.09 17.57
N ALA A 143 3.59 3.10 16.97
CA ALA A 143 4.73 3.89 17.45
C ALA A 143 4.43 5.39 17.43
N GLY A 144 3.82 5.91 16.36
CA GLY A 144 3.39 7.30 16.24
C GLY A 144 2.34 7.68 17.29
N LEU A 145 1.36 6.79 17.53
CA LEU A 145 0.33 7.02 18.56
C LEU A 145 0.93 7.06 19.97
N ARG A 146 1.87 6.15 20.31
CA ARG A 146 2.58 6.17 21.59
C ARG A 146 3.39 7.45 21.76
N ALA A 147 4.16 7.84 20.73
CA ALA A 147 4.91 9.09 20.75
C ALA A 147 4.01 10.31 20.99
N GLY A 148 2.82 10.35 20.39
CA GLY A 148 1.84 11.41 20.65
C GLY A 148 1.30 11.44 22.07
N GLN A 149 1.11 10.29 22.70
CA GLN A 149 0.74 10.20 24.12
C GLN A 149 1.88 10.66 25.04
N GLU A 150 3.11 10.21 24.79
CA GLU A 150 4.31 10.61 25.55
C GLU A 150 4.56 12.11 25.47
N GLN A 151 4.27 12.75 24.34
CA GLN A 151 4.40 14.19 24.13
C GLN A 151 3.19 15.00 24.62
N GLY A 152 2.18 14.36 25.18
CA GLY A 152 0.95 15.01 25.66
C GLY A 152 0.05 15.59 24.57
N GLN A 153 0.26 15.23 23.31
CA GLN A 153 -0.58 15.65 22.19
C GLN A 153 -1.84 14.80 22.11
N PHE A 154 -1.75 13.55 22.51
CA PHE A 154 -2.89 12.63 22.57
C PHE A 154 -3.27 12.34 24.02
N ARG A 155 -4.55 12.15 24.26
CA ARG A 155 -5.07 11.60 25.51
C ARG A 155 -4.62 10.16 25.72
N ALA A 156 -4.78 9.63 26.90
CA ALA A 156 -4.62 8.21 27.14
C ALA A 156 -5.75 7.43 26.45
N PHE A 157 -5.38 6.40 25.67
CA PHE A 157 -6.25 5.40 25.07
C PHE A 157 -5.45 4.12 24.82
N ASP A 158 -6.13 3.01 24.60
CA ASP A 158 -5.51 1.76 24.15
C ASP A 158 -5.03 1.90 22.70
N VAL A 159 -3.72 1.80 22.48
CA VAL A 159 -3.09 2.02 21.17
C VAL A 159 -3.50 0.94 20.17
N ASP A 160 -3.64 -0.31 20.60
CA ASP A 160 -3.99 -1.42 19.70
C ASP A 160 -5.45 -1.29 19.24
N VAL A 161 -6.35 -0.87 20.13
CA VAL A 161 -7.74 -0.55 19.78
C VAL A 161 -7.79 0.64 18.81
N MET A 162 -7.00 1.69 19.05
CA MET A 162 -6.95 2.85 18.15
C MET A 162 -6.42 2.47 16.77
N CYS A 163 -5.35 1.69 16.69
CA CYS A 163 -4.82 1.18 15.43
C CYS A 163 -5.86 0.38 14.65
N ALA A 164 -6.57 -0.53 15.32
CA ALA A 164 -7.63 -1.32 14.70
C ALA A 164 -8.78 -0.44 14.20
N THR A 165 -9.13 0.61 14.96
CA THR A 165 -10.20 1.56 14.60
C THR A 165 -9.79 2.41 13.38
N VAL A 166 -8.57 2.95 13.35
CA VAL A 166 -8.03 3.67 12.18
C VAL A 166 -8.04 2.76 10.95
N ARG A 167 -7.55 1.51 11.09
CA ARG A 167 -7.55 0.56 9.98
C ARG A 167 -8.96 0.28 9.45
N GLY A 168 -9.90 -0.02 10.35
CA GLY A 168 -11.30 -0.26 9.95
C GLY A 168 -11.95 0.95 9.25
N ALA A 169 -11.63 2.16 9.69
CA ALA A 169 -12.11 3.39 9.04
C ALA A 169 -11.49 3.56 7.63
N LEU A 170 -10.20 3.24 7.46
CA LEU A 170 -9.53 3.28 6.16
C LEU A 170 -10.03 2.18 5.21
N ASP A 171 -10.37 1.00 5.71
CA ASP A 171 -11.00 -0.06 4.91
C ASP A 171 -12.40 0.37 4.42
N ALA A 172 -13.18 1.05 5.28
CA ALA A 172 -14.46 1.64 4.89
C ALA A 172 -14.28 2.77 3.87
N ALA A 173 -13.25 3.61 4.02
CA ALA A 173 -12.90 4.65 3.06
C ALA A 173 -12.55 4.06 1.69
N LEU A 174 -11.76 2.98 1.66
CA LEU A 174 -11.42 2.28 0.42
C LEU A 174 -12.67 1.78 -0.30
N ALA A 175 -13.62 1.16 0.43
CA ALA A 175 -14.88 0.69 -0.14
C ALA A 175 -15.75 1.86 -0.65
N HIS A 176 -15.79 2.99 0.06
CA HIS A 176 -16.49 4.20 -0.35
C HIS A 176 -15.95 4.76 -1.66
N ILE A 177 -14.63 4.92 -1.77
CA ILE A 177 -13.96 5.43 -2.98
C ILE A 177 -14.13 4.46 -4.15
N ALA A 178 -13.99 3.16 -3.94
CA ALA A 178 -14.23 2.15 -4.98
C ALA A 178 -15.69 2.16 -5.48
N GLY A 179 -16.64 2.57 -4.65
CA GLY A 179 -18.05 2.80 -5.01
C GLY A 179 -18.32 4.14 -5.73
N GLY A 180 -17.31 4.94 -6.03
CA GLY A 180 -17.43 6.26 -6.67
C GLY A 180 -17.77 7.40 -5.70
N GLY A 181 -17.57 7.20 -4.40
CA GLY A 181 -17.77 8.22 -3.37
C GLY A 181 -16.77 9.38 -3.46
N SER A 182 -17.17 10.54 -2.92
CA SER A 182 -16.34 11.75 -2.91
C SER A 182 -15.18 11.63 -1.94
N VAL A 183 -13.99 12.04 -2.37
CA VAL A 183 -12.74 12.01 -1.59
C VAL A 183 -12.76 13.05 -0.48
N GLU A 184 -12.91 14.32 -0.85
CA GLU A 184 -12.70 15.45 0.05
C GLU A 184 -13.62 15.46 1.29
N PRO A 185 -14.94 15.32 1.19
CA PRO A 185 -15.78 15.28 2.39
C PRO A 185 -15.42 14.09 3.30
N TYR A 186 -15.07 12.94 2.71
CA TYR A 186 -14.77 11.73 3.47
C TYR A 186 -13.42 11.83 4.21
N ALA A 187 -12.38 12.31 3.53
CA ALA A 187 -11.06 12.51 4.12
C ALA A 187 -11.10 13.52 5.27
N SER A 188 -11.73 14.68 5.05
CA SER A 188 -11.88 15.75 6.03
C SER A 188 -12.65 15.29 7.27
N GLU A 189 -13.75 14.55 7.09
CA GLU A 189 -14.55 14.04 8.20
C GLU A 189 -13.78 12.99 9.01
N LEU A 190 -13.07 12.05 8.36
CA LEU A 190 -12.23 11.10 9.09
C LEU A 190 -11.11 11.79 9.88
N GLN A 191 -10.45 12.78 9.29
CA GLN A 191 -9.43 13.56 10.01
C GLN A 191 -10.04 14.23 11.24
N THR A 192 -11.21 14.85 11.12
CA THR A 192 -11.91 15.50 12.22
C THR A 192 -12.29 14.51 13.31
N LEU A 193 -12.85 13.35 12.95
CA LEU A 193 -13.23 12.31 13.91
C LEU A 193 -12.03 11.80 14.71
N PHE A 194 -10.92 11.49 14.05
CA PHE A 194 -9.73 10.99 14.74
C PHE A 194 -8.99 12.09 15.50
N ASP A 195 -9.04 13.33 15.03
CA ASP A 195 -8.50 14.45 15.77
C ASP A 195 -9.23 14.64 17.10
N ILE A 196 -10.57 14.68 17.09
CA ILE A 196 -11.39 14.78 18.31
C ILE A 196 -11.18 13.55 19.21
N ALA A 197 -11.14 12.34 18.62
CA ALA A 197 -11.01 11.10 19.38
C ALA A 197 -9.65 10.96 20.07
N THR A 198 -8.58 11.57 19.54
CA THR A 198 -7.22 11.44 20.07
C THR A 198 -6.74 12.64 20.88
N THR A 199 -7.33 13.83 20.68
CA THR A 199 -6.88 15.06 21.35
C THR A 199 -7.04 14.95 22.87
N ALA A 200 -6.00 15.34 23.59
CA ALA A 200 -6.08 15.49 25.05
C ALA A 200 -7.09 16.58 25.43
N PRO A 201 -7.95 16.37 26.45
CA PRO A 201 -8.82 17.43 26.94
C PRO A 201 -7.94 18.60 27.38
N ARG A 202 -8.31 19.83 26.97
CA ARG A 202 -7.65 21.02 27.49
C ARG A 202 -7.88 21.03 29.00
N GLY A 203 -6.81 21.00 29.78
CA GLY A 203 -6.91 21.20 31.22
C GLY A 203 -7.54 22.59 31.49
N ASP A 204 -8.53 22.61 32.32
CA ASP A 204 -9.12 23.85 32.86
C ASP A 204 -8.07 24.61 33.71
#